data_d1e7fc3413df7afca7fa81c2121e7679
#
_entry.id   d1e7fc3413df7afca7fa81c2121e7679
#
_cell.length_a   1.000
_cell.length_b   1.000
_cell.length_c   1.000
_cell.angle_alpha   90.00
_cell.angle_beta   90.00
_cell.angle_gamma   90.00
#
_symmetry.space_group_name_H-M   'P 1'
#
loop_
_entity.id
_entity.type
_entity.pdbx_description
1 polymer ?
#
loop_
_entity_poly.entity_id
_entity_poly.type
_entity_poly.pdbx_seq_one_letter_code
_entity_poly.pdbx_strand_id
1 'polypeptide(L)'
;MFTQISLNAIVIDSDYLFTLMATDENNVSKTIKMPVALSSDEGVFINNLINQAWNYIPDAEPDALSQAKARKLQSINNEWMNLEKIGWDTGLPQGHLGITPNDVALISGAFALAKEAANLGLPIPSLVTLENNELSFNTITEMLQLMLLYGQSRSQMSMQIASKRKAVENALTIEEVEAI
;
A
#
# COMPACT_ATOMS: atom_id res chain seq x y z
N MET A 1 -16.59 12.70 -24.84
CA MET A 1 -17.42 13.93 -24.81
C MET A 1 -18.74 13.59 -24.15
N PHE A 2 -19.34 14.45 -23.30
CA PHE A 2 -20.65 14.15 -22.70
C PHE A 2 -21.76 14.41 -23.71
N THR A 3 -22.66 13.44 -23.84
CA THR A 3 -23.78 13.50 -24.80
C THR A 3 -25.08 13.95 -24.14
N GLN A 4 -25.20 13.80 -22.84
CA GLN A 4 -26.36 14.21 -22.07
C GLN A 4 -25.97 14.67 -20.68
N ILE A 5 -26.53 15.80 -20.24
CA ILE A 5 -26.37 16.32 -18.88
C ILE A 5 -27.76 16.54 -18.31
N SER A 6 -28.04 15.98 -17.13
CA SER A 6 -29.26 16.25 -16.36
C SER A 6 -28.90 16.80 -15.00
N LEU A 7 -29.63 17.83 -14.57
CA LEU A 7 -29.44 18.48 -13.29
C LEU A 7 -30.69 18.29 -12.42
N ASN A 8 -30.53 17.70 -11.25
CA ASN A 8 -31.55 17.62 -10.21
C ASN A 8 -31.11 18.39 -8.99
N ALA A 9 -31.98 19.26 -8.48
CA ALA A 9 -31.73 20.03 -7.27
C ALA A 9 -32.61 19.55 -6.12
N ILE A 10 -32.01 19.37 -4.94
CA ILE A 10 -32.72 19.07 -3.69
C ILE A 10 -32.35 20.17 -2.67
N VAL A 11 -33.31 20.77 -2.03
CA VAL A 11 -33.10 21.73 -0.95
C VAL A 11 -32.99 20.97 0.38
N ILE A 12 -31.90 21.16 1.10
CA ILE A 12 -31.68 20.62 2.43
C ILE A 12 -31.22 21.78 3.34
N ASP A 13 -32.00 22.14 4.37
CA ASP A 13 -31.65 23.11 5.40
C ASP A 13 -31.09 24.45 4.88
N SER A 14 -31.75 25.06 3.91
CA SER A 14 -31.35 26.30 3.25
C SER A 14 -30.17 26.21 2.28
N ASP A 15 -29.57 25.05 2.14
CA ASP A 15 -28.54 24.77 1.14
C ASP A 15 -29.13 23.98 -0.02
N TYR A 16 -28.58 24.19 -1.22
CA TYR A 16 -28.94 23.40 -2.38
C TYR A 16 -27.92 22.29 -2.61
N LEU A 17 -28.38 21.04 -2.60
CA LEU A 17 -27.60 19.90 -3.07
C LEU A 17 -27.94 19.64 -4.53
N PHE A 18 -27.03 19.96 -5.42
CA PHE A 18 -27.18 19.67 -6.82
C PHE A 18 -26.64 18.26 -7.12
N THR A 19 -27.44 17.47 -7.81
CA THR A 19 -27.02 16.22 -8.38
C THR A 19 -26.91 16.38 -9.89
N LEU A 20 -25.69 16.41 -10.39
CA LEU A 20 -25.39 16.44 -11.81
C LEU A 20 -25.18 15.03 -12.31
N MET A 21 -25.95 14.59 -13.28
CA MET A 21 -25.73 13.32 -13.99
C MET A 21 -25.26 13.63 -15.40
N ALA A 22 -24.08 13.18 -15.76
CA ALA A 22 -23.52 13.31 -17.09
C ALA A 22 -23.34 11.93 -17.71
N THR A 23 -23.79 11.77 -18.97
CA THR A 23 -23.63 10.52 -19.72
C THR A 23 -22.66 10.79 -20.87
N ASP A 24 -21.66 9.92 -21.04
CA ASP A 24 -20.69 10.01 -22.12
C ASP A 24 -21.18 9.34 -23.41
N GLU A 25 -20.36 9.38 -24.45
CA GLU A 25 -20.64 8.78 -25.77
C GLU A 25 -20.74 7.26 -25.75
N ASN A 26 -20.32 6.60 -24.65
CA ASN A 26 -20.41 5.16 -24.44
C ASN A 26 -21.61 4.79 -23.53
N ASN A 27 -22.52 5.72 -23.27
CA ASN A 27 -23.65 5.57 -22.34
C ASN A 27 -23.26 5.32 -20.87
N VAL A 28 -22.05 5.67 -20.49
CA VAL A 28 -21.62 5.61 -19.08
C VAL A 28 -22.09 6.88 -18.38
N SER A 29 -22.93 6.71 -17.35
CA SER A 29 -23.46 7.82 -16.57
C SER A 29 -22.67 8.00 -15.28
N LYS A 30 -22.34 9.26 -14.95
CA LYS A 30 -21.68 9.66 -13.71
C LYS A 30 -22.55 10.65 -12.96
N THR A 31 -22.63 10.49 -11.66
CA THR A 31 -23.41 11.36 -10.77
C THR A 31 -22.46 12.09 -9.83
N ILE A 32 -22.55 13.42 -9.81
CA ILE A 32 -21.79 14.30 -8.90
C ILE A 32 -22.79 14.97 -7.98
N LYS A 33 -22.53 14.97 -6.68
CA LYS A 33 -23.30 15.71 -5.68
C LYS A 33 -22.45 16.89 -5.20
N MET A 34 -22.94 18.10 -5.36
CA MET A 34 -22.24 19.31 -4.96
C MET A 34 -23.11 20.15 -4.04
N PRO A 35 -22.63 20.52 -2.84
CA PRO A 35 -23.24 21.60 -2.06
C PRO A 35 -22.90 22.95 -2.72
N VAL A 36 -23.89 23.79 -2.97
CA VAL A 36 -23.68 25.10 -3.57
C VAL A 36 -24.37 26.16 -2.72
N ALA A 37 -23.60 27.13 -2.27
CA ALA A 37 -24.15 28.34 -1.62
C ALA A 37 -24.84 29.24 -2.67
N LEU A 38 -26.04 29.68 -2.39
CA LEU A 38 -26.80 30.59 -3.25
C LEU A 38 -26.11 31.96 -3.43
N SER A 39 -25.93 32.34 -4.69
CA SER A 39 -25.67 33.74 -5.02
C SER A 39 -26.97 34.43 -5.43
N SER A 40 -27.06 35.77 -5.24
CA SER A 40 -28.25 36.57 -5.49
C SER A 40 -28.58 36.72 -6.99
N ASP A 41 -27.82 36.16 -7.89
CA ASP A 41 -28.00 36.23 -9.34
C ASP A 41 -28.07 34.86 -9.94
N GLU A 42 -29.28 34.38 -10.26
CA GLU A 42 -29.54 33.04 -10.76
C GLU A 42 -28.82 32.71 -12.08
N GLY A 43 -28.62 33.69 -12.95
CA GLY A 43 -27.95 33.51 -14.24
C GLY A 43 -26.44 33.27 -14.09
N VAL A 44 -25.80 34.03 -13.21
CA VAL A 44 -24.37 33.87 -12.87
C VAL A 44 -24.17 32.59 -12.12
N PHE A 45 -25.12 32.22 -11.26
CA PHE A 45 -25.11 30.96 -10.52
C PHE A 45 -25.12 29.73 -11.44
N ILE A 46 -26.04 29.69 -12.38
CA ILE A 46 -26.15 28.54 -13.33
C ILE A 46 -24.88 28.44 -14.19
N ASN A 47 -24.36 29.54 -14.71
CA ASN A 47 -23.13 29.56 -15.50
C ASN A 47 -21.90 29.14 -14.69
N ASN A 48 -21.79 29.58 -13.45
CA ASN A 48 -20.72 29.18 -12.54
C ASN A 48 -20.85 27.69 -12.19
N LEU A 49 -22.06 27.19 -11.97
CA LEU A 49 -22.34 25.79 -11.72
C LEU A 49 -21.91 24.91 -12.91
N ILE A 50 -22.26 25.33 -14.14
CA ILE A 50 -21.88 24.63 -15.38
C ILE A 50 -20.36 24.65 -15.53
N ASN A 51 -19.70 25.79 -15.34
CA ASN A 51 -18.26 25.93 -15.46
C ASN A 51 -17.51 25.16 -14.35
N GLN A 52 -18.02 25.16 -13.12
CA GLN A 52 -17.47 24.37 -12.04
C GLN A 52 -17.67 22.87 -12.27
N ALA A 53 -18.84 22.45 -12.78
CA ALA A 53 -19.11 21.06 -13.11
C ALA A 53 -18.21 20.55 -14.25
N TRP A 54 -17.90 21.41 -15.25
CA TRP A 54 -16.94 21.09 -16.31
C TRP A 54 -15.50 20.97 -15.80
N ASN A 55 -15.13 21.79 -14.80
CA ASN A 55 -13.79 21.78 -14.19
C ASN A 55 -13.69 20.78 -13.03
N TYR A 56 -14.82 20.39 -12.46
CA TYR A 56 -14.93 19.45 -11.35
C TYR A 56 -15.57 18.14 -11.82
N ILE A 57 -15.02 17.56 -12.88
CA ILE A 57 -15.24 16.13 -13.10
C ILE A 57 -14.26 15.46 -12.13
N PRO A 58 -14.72 14.96 -10.95
CA PRO A 58 -13.86 14.13 -10.15
C PRO A 58 -13.35 13.03 -11.06
N ASP A 59 -12.09 12.69 -10.91
CA ASP A 59 -11.59 11.47 -11.53
C ASP A 59 -12.68 10.41 -11.40
N ALA A 60 -13.09 9.87 -12.54
CA ALA A 60 -14.20 8.92 -12.60
C ALA A 60 -14.13 8.01 -11.39
N GLU A 61 -15.24 7.77 -10.68
CA GLU A 61 -15.21 6.74 -9.63
C GLU A 61 -14.47 5.55 -10.21
N PRO A 62 -13.41 5.08 -9.55
CA PRO A 62 -12.60 4.00 -10.12
C PRO A 62 -13.54 2.89 -10.54
N ASP A 63 -13.42 2.42 -11.76
CA ASP A 63 -14.24 1.31 -12.24
C ASP A 63 -14.13 0.11 -11.27
N ALA A 64 -15.04 -0.82 -11.34
CA ALA A 64 -15.10 -1.95 -10.42
C ALA A 64 -13.76 -2.75 -10.40
N LEU A 65 -13.08 -2.83 -11.53
CA LEU A 65 -11.76 -3.47 -11.62
C LEU A 65 -10.69 -2.68 -10.88
N SER A 66 -10.64 -1.35 -11.02
CA SER A 66 -9.70 -0.49 -10.30
C SER A 66 -9.93 -0.56 -8.79
N GLN A 67 -11.19 -0.60 -8.35
CA GLN A 67 -11.54 -0.80 -6.93
C GLN A 67 -11.11 -2.18 -6.41
N ALA A 68 -11.31 -3.24 -7.20
CA ALA A 68 -10.88 -4.59 -6.85
C ALA A 68 -9.35 -4.65 -6.73
N LYS A 69 -8.62 -4.07 -7.68
CA LYS A 69 -7.15 -3.96 -7.64
C LYS A 69 -6.67 -3.21 -6.39
N ALA A 70 -7.27 -2.06 -6.08
CA ALA A 70 -6.90 -1.27 -4.90
C ALA A 70 -7.09 -2.05 -3.61
N ARG A 71 -8.23 -2.74 -3.45
CA ARG A 71 -8.48 -3.61 -2.28
C ARG A 71 -7.47 -4.75 -2.18
N LYS A 72 -7.15 -5.39 -3.29
CA LYS A 72 -6.18 -6.50 -3.30
C LYS A 72 -4.77 -6.02 -2.98
N LEU A 73 -4.34 -4.87 -3.53
CA LEU A 73 -3.04 -4.25 -3.18
C LEU A 73 -2.97 -3.89 -1.70
N GLN A 74 -4.06 -3.38 -1.12
CA GLN A 74 -4.13 -3.11 0.32
C GLN A 74 -4.01 -4.41 1.13
N SER A 75 -4.66 -5.50 0.71
CA SER A 75 -4.52 -6.81 1.34
C SER A 75 -3.07 -7.31 1.31
N ILE A 76 -2.40 -7.20 0.16
CA ILE A 76 -0.99 -7.58 0.00
C ILE A 76 -0.07 -6.70 0.88
N ASN A 77 -0.37 -5.40 1.01
CA ASN A 77 0.37 -4.53 1.92
C ASN A 77 0.19 -4.94 3.38
N ASN A 78 -1.03 -5.31 3.78
CA ASN A 78 -1.30 -5.81 5.13
C ASN A 78 -0.57 -7.15 5.38
N GLU A 79 -0.50 -8.04 4.39
CA GLU A 79 0.29 -9.27 4.46
C GLU A 79 1.77 -8.95 4.74
N TRP A 80 2.37 -8.00 3.99
CA TRP A 80 3.73 -7.56 4.22
C TRP A 80 3.94 -6.98 5.62
N MET A 81 3.05 -6.10 6.07
CA MET A 81 3.12 -5.51 7.42
C MET A 81 3.02 -6.57 8.53
N ASN A 82 2.25 -7.64 8.29
CA ASN A 82 2.17 -8.75 9.23
C ASN A 82 3.47 -9.56 9.26
N LEU A 83 4.09 -9.81 8.09
CA LEU A 83 5.41 -10.44 8.03
C LEU A 83 6.46 -9.61 8.76
N GLU A 84 6.45 -8.28 8.61
CA GLU A 84 7.36 -7.38 9.34
C GLU A 84 7.16 -7.44 10.86
N LYS A 85 5.93 -7.64 11.34
CA LYS A 85 5.65 -7.80 12.78
C LYS A 85 6.10 -9.15 13.33
N ILE A 86 5.91 -10.21 12.56
CA ILE A 86 6.28 -11.57 12.97
C ILE A 86 7.80 -11.74 12.90
N GLY A 87 8.42 -11.15 11.88
CA GLY A 87 9.84 -11.33 11.60
C GLY A 87 10.15 -12.64 10.88
N TRP A 88 11.44 -12.92 10.73
CA TRP A 88 11.97 -14.17 10.18
C TRP A 88 12.29 -15.14 11.31
N ASP A 89 11.69 -16.32 11.27
CA ASP A 89 11.97 -17.40 12.20
C ASP A 89 13.40 -17.91 12.00
N THR A 90 14.21 -17.80 13.05
CA THR A 90 15.60 -18.28 13.03
C THR A 90 15.71 -19.80 13.05
N GLY A 91 14.64 -20.50 13.36
CA GLY A 91 14.65 -21.94 13.68
C GLY A 91 15.32 -22.27 15.01
N LEU A 92 15.68 -21.27 15.81
CA LEU A 92 16.34 -21.40 17.09
C LEU A 92 15.41 -20.99 18.24
N PRO A 93 15.61 -21.49 19.48
CA PRO A 93 14.75 -21.17 20.61
C PRO A 93 14.67 -19.67 20.95
N GLN A 94 15.64 -18.89 20.47
CA GLN A 94 15.73 -17.45 20.74
C GLN A 94 14.65 -16.64 20.02
N GLY A 95 14.02 -17.19 18.95
CA GLY A 95 12.88 -16.56 18.29
C GLY A 95 13.20 -15.96 16.92
N HIS A 96 12.60 -14.81 16.62
CA HIS A 96 12.58 -14.22 15.29
C HIS A 96 13.49 -13.02 15.16
N LEU A 97 14.07 -12.83 13.98
CA LEU A 97 14.77 -11.58 13.62
C LEU A 97 13.84 -10.67 12.84
N GLY A 98 13.88 -9.37 13.15
CA GLY A 98 13.09 -8.36 12.44
C GLY A 98 13.50 -8.27 10.97
N ILE A 99 12.55 -7.97 10.09
CA ILE A 99 12.77 -7.89 8.64
C ILE A 99 12.49 -6.51 8.05
N THR A 100 12.20 -5.52 8.90
CA THR A 100 12.06 -4.13 8.44
C THR A 100 13.38 -3.60 7.87
N PRO A 101 13.38 -2.53 7.06
CA PRO A 101 14.62 -1.92 6.58
C PRO A 101 15.59 -1.53 7.71
N ASN A 102 15.05 -1.08 8.85
CA ASN A 102 15.85 -0.74 10.03
C ASN A 102 16.52 -1.97 10.65
N ASP A 103 15.77 -3.07 10.80
CA ASP A 103 16.31 -4.33 11.34
C ASP A 103 17.42 -4.86 10.44
N VAL A 104 17.23 -4.83 9.13
CA VAL A 104 18.25 -5.23 8.15
C VAL A 104 19.53 -4.42 8.30
N ALA A 105 19.39 -3.10 8.49
CA ALA A 105 20.56 -2.23 8.71
C ALA A 105 21.29 -2.55 10.01
N LEU A 106 20.55 -2.76 11.10
CA LEU A 106 21.11 -3.14 12.40
C LEU A 106 21.82 -4.49 12.35
N ILE A 107 21.18 -5.50 11.77
CA ILE A 107 21.74 -6.86 11.64
C ILE A 107 22.99 -6.84 10.75
N SER A 108 22.95 -6.11 9.64
CA SER A 108 24.10 -5.96 8.73
C SER A 108 25.26 -5.23 9.40
N GLY A 109 24.97 -4.20 10.20
CA GLY A 109 25.95 -3.49 11.01
C GLY A 109 26.60 -4.37 12.07
N ALA A 110 25.81 -5.18 12.78
CA ALA A 110 26.30 -6.15 13.74
C ALA A 110 27.21 -7.20 13.09
N PHE A 111 26.86 -7.68 11.90
CA PHE A 111 27.70 -8.61 11.15
C PHE A 111 29.02 -7.98 10.71
N ALA A 112 29.04 -6.71 10.28
CA ALA A 112 30.26 -6.01 9.94
C ALA A 112 31.19 -5.88 11.17
N LEU A 113 30.64 -5.53 12.34
CA LEU A 113 31.37 -5.48 13.60
C LEU A 113 31.89 -6.86 14.01
N ALA A 114 31.11 -7.92 13.81
CA ALA A 114 31.51 -9.29 14.10
C ALA A 114 32.73 -9.74 13.30
N LYS A 115 32.81 -9.35 12.02
CA LYS A 115 33.97 -9.61 11.17
C LYS A 115 35.24 -8.95 11.73
N GLU A 116 35.13 -7.69 12.14
CA GLU A 116 36.27 -6.98 12.73
C GLU A 116 36.67 -7.55 14.09
N ALA A 117 35.69 -7.91 14.92
CA ALA A 117 35.95 -8.58 16.19
C ALA A 117 36.68 -9.90 16.00
N ALA A 118 36.25 -10.74 15.04
CA ALA A 118 36.90 -11.99 14.70
C ALA A 118 38.35 -11.79 14.23
N ASN A 119 38.61 -10.77 13.41
CA ASN A 119 39.96 -10.43 12.94
C ASN A 119 40.90 -10.03 14.09
N LEU A 120 40.33 -9.40 15.12
CA LEU A 120 41.06 -8.93 16.29
C LEU A 120 41.15 -9.98 17.44
N GLY A 121 40.53 -11.15 17.25
CA GLY A 121 40.44 -12.18 18.31
C GLY A 121 39.52 -11.78 19.46
N LEU A 122 38.59 -10.85 19.22
CA LEU A 122 37.64 -10.38 20.24
C LEU A 122 36.35 -11.25 20.16
N PRO A 123 35.52 -11.24 21.22
CA PRO A 123 34.21 -11.90 21.23
C PRO A 123 33.32 -11.36 20.11
N ILE A 124 32.57 -12.26 19.49
CA ILE A 124 31.62 -11.88 18.45
C ILE A 124 30.38 -11.27 19.11
N PRO A 125 29.91 -10.10 18.65
CA PRO A 125 28.71 -9.47 19.19
C PRO A 125 27.48 -10.33 18.90
N SER A 126 26.55 -10.37 19.85
CA SER A 126 25.26 -11.05 19.74
C SER A 126 24.28 -10.23 18.93
N LEU A 127 23.26 -10.90 18.37
CA LEU A 127 22.05 -10.24 17.89
C LEU A 127 20.95 -10.31 18.97
N VAL A 128 19.99 -9.40 18.86
CA VAL A 128 18.79 -9.41 19.71
C VAL A 128 17.59 -9.73 18.83
N THR A 129 16.80 -10.70 19.24
CA THR A 129 15.57 -11.11 18.53
C THR A 129 14.40 -10.18 18.87
N LEU A 130 13.28 -10.30 18.16
CA LEU A 130 12.05 -9.55 18.43
C LEU A 130 11.48 -9.87 19.84
N GLU A 131 11.75 -11.06 20.34
CA GLU A 131 11.38 -11.50 21.70
C GLU A 131 12.34 -11.01 22.80
N ASN A 132 13.30 -10.14 22.45
CA ASN A 132 14.35 -9.63 23.32
C ASN A 132 15.28 -10.72 23.87
N ASN A 133 15.43 -11.84 23.16
CA ASN A 133 16.39 -12.87 23.50
C ASN A 133 17.74 -12.59 22.82
N GLU A 134 18.80 -12.91 23.49
CA GLU A 134 20.17 -12.80 22.96
C GLU A 134 20.47 -14.01 22.08
N LEU A 135 20.91 -13.77 20.85
CA LEU A 135 21.37 -14.75 19.90
C LEU A 135 22.90 -14.64 19.78
N SER A 136 23.60 -15.47 20.51
CA SER A 136 25.06 -15.45 20.60
C SER A 136 25.69 -16.45 19.61
N PHE A 137 26.89 -16.15 19.15
CA PHE A 137 27.66 -16.94 18.20
C PHE A 137 29.04 -17.27 18.75
N ASN A 138 29.47 -18.51 18.63
CA ASN A 138 30.82 -18.89 19.03
C ASN A 138 31.84 -18.54 17.94
N THR A 139 31.40 -18.52 16.68
CA THR A 139 32.24 -18.24 15.53
C THR A 139 31.58 -17.30 14.54
N ILE A 140 32.40 -16.55 13.82
CA ILE A 140 31.90 -15.71 12.69
C ILE A 140 31.23 -16.55 11.60
N THR A 141 31.64 -17.82 11.44
CA THR A 141 31.05 -18.74 10.47
C THR A 141 29.61 -19.08 10.82
N GLU A 142 29.29 -19.30 12.09
CA GLU A 142 27.91 -19.52 12.55
C GLU A 142 27.02 -18.30 12.25
N MET A 143 27.51 -17.09 12.58
CA MET A 143 26.80 -15.87 12.27
C MET A 143 26.63 -15.66 10.75
N LEU A 144 27.65 -15.95 9.94
CA LEU A 144 27.59 -15.87 8.49
C LEU A 144 26.53 -16.83 7.93
N GLN A 145 26.45 -18.05 8.40
CA GLN A 145 25.44 -19.02 7.96
C GLN A 145 24.02 -18.52 8.23
N LEU A 146 23.79 -18.00 9.45
CA LEU A 146 22.50 -17.39 9.79
C LEU A 146 22.17 -16.22 8.88
N MET A 147 23.13 -15.33 8.64
CA MET A 147 22.98 -14.16 7.79
C MET A 147 22.65 -14.52 6.33
N LEU A 148 23.23 -15.58 5.80
CA LEU A 148 22.93 -16.07 4.45
C LEU A 148 21.49 -16.60 4.37
N LEU A 149 21.07 -17.40 5.35
CA LEU A 149 19.68 -17.90 5.42
C LEU A 149 18.68 -16.76 5.58
N TYR A 150 18.94 -15.83 6.48
CA TYR A 150 18.14 -14.62 6.68
C TYR A 150 17.99 -13.81 5.39
N GLY A 151 19.12 -13.53 4.72
CA GLY A 151 19.11 -12.74 3.48
C GLY A 151 18.34 -13.43 2.35
N GLN A 152 18.52 -14.74 2.19
CA GLN A 152 17.79 -15.53 1.20
C GLN A 152 16.28 -15.55 1.48
N SER A 153 15.89 -15.84 2.72
CA SER A 153 14.47 -15.89 3.11
C SER A 153 13.80 -14.54 2.95
N ARG A 154 14.43 -13.47 3.40
CA ARG A 154 13.91 -12.11 3.24
C ARG A 154 13.76 -11.72 1.76
N SER A 155 14.75 -12.03 0.94
CA SER A 155 14.69 -11.80 -0.51
C SER A 155 13.52 -12.58 -1.14
N GLN A 156 13.31 -13.81 -0.72
CA GLN A 156 12.23 -14.67 -1.21
C GLN A 156 10.85 -14.08 -0.83
N MET A 157 10.66 -13.68 0.42
CA MET A 157 9.43 -12.99 0.88
C MET A 157 9.17 -11.72 0.08
N SER A 158 10.18 -10.88 -0.11
CA SER A 158 10.08 -9.64 -0.87
C SER A 158 9.70 -9.90 -2.34
N MET A 159 10.32 -10.91 -2.98
CA MET A 159 9.98 -11.29 -4.36
C MET A 159 8.55 -11.83 -4.49
N GLN A 160 8.07 -12.61 -3.51
CA GLN A 160 6.68 -13.09 -3.51
C GLN A 160 5.69 -11.93 -3.45
N ILE A 161 5.89 -10.97 -2.56
CA ILE A 161 5.04 -9.77 -2.44
C ILE A 161 5.10 -8.94 -3.73
N ALA A 162 6.29 -8.72 -4.28
CA ALA A 162 6.45 -7.97 -5.53
C ALA A 162 5.76 -8.67 -6.71
N SER A 163 5.84 -10.00 -6.78
CA SER A 163 5.15 -10.81 -7.80
C SER A 163 3.63 -10.69 -7.69
N LYS A 164 3.07 -10.79 -6.47
CA LYS A 164 1.64 -10.58 -6.22
C LYS A 164 1.19 -9.19 -6.68
N ARG A 165 1.92 -8.12 -6.29
CA ARG A 165 1.61 -6.74 -6.72
C ARG A 165 1.59 -6.61 -8.23
N LYS A 166 2.61 -7.14 -8.91
CA LYS A 166 2.70 -7.12 -10.37
C LYS A 166 1.57 -7.92 -11.03
N ALA A 167 1.16 -9.04 -10.45
CA ALA A 167 0.02 -9.82 -10.93
C ALA A 167 -1.28 -9.00 -10.85
N VAL A 168 -1.53 -8.30 -9.73
CA VAL A 168 -2.70 -7.42 -9.56
C VAL A 168 -2.68 -6.27 -10.59
N GLU A 169 -1.52 -5.63 -10.81
CA GLU A 169 -1.39 -4.55 -11.78
C GLU A 169 -1.75 -5.02 -13.20
N ASN A 170 -1.31 -6.22 -13.58
CA ASN A 170 -1.48 -6.78 -14.90
C ASN A 170 -2.85 -7.47 -15.12
N ALA A 171 -3.62 -7.76 -14.08
CA ALA A 171 -4.92 -8.38 -14.17
C ALA A 171 -5.89 -7.51 -15.01
N LEU A 172 -6.64 -8.14 -15.91
CA LEU A 172 -7.57 -7.50 -16.82
C LEU A 172 -9.03 -7.67 -16.40
N THR A 173 -9.30 -8.60 -15.48
CA THR A 173 -10.64 -8.88 -14.94
C THR A 173 -10.64 -8.95 -13.43
N ILE A 174 -11.83 -8.82 -12.82
CA ILE A 174 -12.00 -8.93 -11.37
C ILE A 174 -11.67 -10.35 -10.90
N GLU A 175 -12.06 -11.37 -11.66
CA GLU A 175 -11.80 -12.77 -11.36
C GLU A 175 -10.29 -13.06 -11.30
N GLU A 176 -9.51 -12.47 -12.21
CA GLU A 176 -8.05 -12.56 -12.19
C GLU A 176 -7.45 -11.90 -10.93
N VAL A 177 -8.00 -10.74 -10.52
CA VAL A 177 -7.57 -10.05 -9.28
C VAL A 177 -7.88 -10.89 -8.04
N GLU A 178 -9.05 -11.52 -7.99
CA GLU A 178 -9.46 -12.33 -6.84
C GLU A 178 -8.68 -13.64 -6.73
N ALA A 179 -8.21 -14.19 -7.85
CA ALA A 179 -7.43 -15.42 -7.90
C ALA A 179 -5.97 -15.28 -7.38
N ILE A 180 -5.46 -14.07 -7.21
CA ILE A 180 -4.12 -13.77 -6.67
C ILE A 180 -4.13 -13.90 -5.14
#